data_80843e8fa18aeff567bd648f4ea2b6c7
#
_entry.id   80843e8fa18aeff567bd648f4ea2b6c7
#
_cell.length_a   1.000
_cell.length_b   1.000
_cell.length_c   1.000
_cell.angle_alpha   90.00
_cell.angle_beta   90.00
_cell.angle_gamma   90.00
#
_symmetry.space_group_name_H-M   'P 1'
#
loop_
_entity.id
_entity.type
_entity.pdbx_description
1 polymer ?
#
loop_
_entity_poly.entity_id
_entity_poly.type
_entity_poly.pdbx_seq_one_letter_code
_entity_poly.pdbx_strand_id
1 'polypeptide(L)'
;MSMSDPIADMLTRIRNAQSVNKEQVSIPASNLKSAIASVMQDEGYITSFAIEGDKAANKTLVIKLKYFDDQPVIETLDRISKPSLRHYASKDDMPIIMNGLGIVIVSTPKGVMTGQAAKAQNIGGEVLCSVS
;
A
#
# COMPACT_ATOMS: atom_id res chain seq x y z
N MET A 1 -9.10 21.53 -6.75
CA MET A 1 -8.65 20.90 -6.40
C MET A 1 -7.69 20.46 -6.34
N SER A 2 -7.82 20.53 -6.47
CA SER A 2 -7.06 20.35 -5.82
C SER A 2 -6.09 19.39 -5.85
N MET A 3 -5.38 19.30 -5.07
CA MET A 3 -4.29 18.39 -4.94
C MET A 3 -4.79 16.97 -4.86
N SER A 4 -4.38 16.14 -5.76
CA SER A 4 -4.75 14.73 -5.69
C SER A 4 -3.64 13.92 -5.03
N ASP A 5 -4.04 12.91 -4.26
CA ASP A 5 -3.14 11.94 -3.67
C ASP A 5 -3.65 10.56 -4.06
N PRO A 6 -3.15 9.99 -5.17
CA PRO A 6 -3.63 8.68 -5.64
C PRO A 6 -3.41 7.56 -4.64
N ILE A 7 -2.36 7.63 -3.83
CA ILE A 7 -2.11 6.61 -2.81
C ILE A 7 -3.17 6.70 -1.70
N ALA A 8 -3.45 7.92 -1.22
CA ALA A 8 -4.49 8.12 -0.21
C ALA A 8 -5.85 7.64 -0.72
N ASP A 9 -6.15 7.93 -2.00
CA ASP A 9 -7.39 7.46 -2.63
C ASP A 9 -7.45 5.93 -2.64
N MET A 10 -6.35 5.26 -3.01
CA MET A 10 -6.26 3.81 -2.99
C MET A 10 -6.54 3.25 -1.60
N LEU A 11 -5.89 3.81 -0.58
CA LEU A 11 -6.07 3.35 0.80
C LEU A 11 -7.51 3.56 1.27
N THR A 12 -8.11 4.69 0.91
CA THR A 12 -9.49 4.99 1.26
C THR A 12 -10.46 4.02 0.61
N ARG A 13 -10.25 3.69 -0.67
CA ARG A 13 -11.10 2.74 -1.39
C ARG A 13 -11.02 1.34 -0.78
N ILE A 14 -9.82 0.91 -0.40
CA ILE A 14 -9.63 -0.38 0.29
C ILE A 14 -10.37 -0.36 1.63
N ARG A 15 -10.19 0.71 2.41
CA ARG A 15 -10.82 0.85 3.72
C ARG A 15 -12.34 0.83 3.63
N ASN A 16 -12.90 1.58 2.67
CA ASN A 16 -14.35 1.62 2.47
C ASN A 16 -14.90 0.28 2.02
N ALA A 17 -14.21 -0.40 1.11
CA ALA A 17 -14.65 -1.72 0.63
C ALA A 17 -14.67 -2.73 1.77
N GLN A 18 -13.67 -2.70 2.64
CA GLN A 18 -13.61 -3.60 3.80
C GLN A 18 -14.76 -3.34 4.79
N SER A 19 -15.15 -2.08 4.95
CA SER A 19 -16.19 -1.72 5.90
C SER A 19 -17.56 -2.31 5.54
N VAL A 20 -17.77 -2.64 4.26
CA VAL A 20 -18.99 -3.26 3.78
C VAL A 20 -18.77 -4.70 3.29
N ASN A 21 -17.63 -5.29 3.68
CA ASN A 21 -17.28 -6.69 3.39
C ASN A 21 -17.29 -7.04 1.91
N LYS A 22 -16.82 -6.14 1.05
CA LYS A 22 -16.69 -6.44 -0.38
C LYS A 22 -15.56 -7.44 -0.61
N GLU A 23 -15.76 -8.32 -1.58
CA GLU A 23 -14.75 -9.31 -1.95
C GLU A 23 -13.55 -8.64 -2.62
N GLN A 24 -13.80 -7.62 -3.45
CA GLN A 24 -12.75 -6.95 -4.19
C GLN A 24 -13.08 -5.48 -4.39
N VAL A 25 -12.04 -4.73 -4.75
CA VAL A 25 -12.17 -3.31 -5.06
C VAL A 25 -11.40 -3.02 -6.34
N SER A 26 -11.96 -2.14 -7.19
CA SER A 26 -11.35 -1.75 -8.46
C SER A 26 -10.95 -0.27 -8.39
N ILE A 27 -9.72 0.04 -8.79
CA ILE A 27 -9.21 1.41 -8.78
C ILE A 27 -8.43 1.66 -10.08
N PRO A 28 -8.25 2.93 -10.48
CA PRO A 28 -7.38 3.20 -11.62
C PRO A 28 -5.97 2.68 -11.35
N ALA A 29 -5.38 2.00 -12.33
CA ALA A 29 -4.07 1.39 -12.15
C ALA A 29 -2.94 2.41 -12.37
N SER A 30 -1.83 2.17 -11.68
CA SER A 30 -0.56 2.85 -11.92
C SER A 30 0.56 1.92 -11.47
N ASN A 31 1.76 2.18 -11.94
CA ASN A 31 2.91 1.37 -11.55
C ASN A 31 3.13 1.41 -10.03
N LEU A 32 2.98 2.59 -9.44
CA LEU A 32 3.16 2.75 -8.01
C LEU A 32 2.10 1.99 -7.20
N LYS A 33 0.83 2.12 -7.60
CA LYS A 33 -0.25 1.41 -6.91
C LYS A 33 -0.11 -0.10 -7.03
N SER A 34 0.31 -0.58 -8.21
CA SER A 34 0.53 -2.01 -8.43
C SER A 34 1.68 -2.52 -7.57
N ALA A 35 2.74 -1.73 -7.42
CA ALA A 35 3.87 -2.09 -6.57
C ALA A 35 3.46 -2.15 -5.09
N ILE A 36 2.63 -1.22 -4.65
CA ILE A 36 2.09 -1.23 -3.28
C ILE A 36 1.23 -2.48 -3.07
N ALA A 37 0.36 -2.81 -4.02
CA ALA A 37 -0.47 -4.01 -3.94
C ALA A 37 0.38 -5.28 -3.88
N SER A 38 1.48 -5.33 -4.65
CA SER A 38 2.39 -6.46 -4.64
C SER A 38 3.01 -6.67 -3.25
N VAL A 39 3.43 -5.58 -2.59
CA VAL A 39 3.96 -5.66 -1.23
C VAL A 39 2.89 -6.15 -0.27
N MET A 40 1.67 -5.62 -0.37
CA MET A 40 0.56 -6.07 0.48
C MET A 40 0.28 -7.55 0.31
N GLN A 41 0.30 -8.05 -0.93
CA GLN A 41 0.09 -9.47 -1.20
C GLN A 41 1.21 -10.32 -0.61
N ASP A 42 2.45 -9.93 -0.82
CA ASP A 42 3.61 -10.67 -0.32
C ASP A 42 3.61 -10.74 1.21
N GLU A 43 3.11 -9.70 1.87
CA GLU A 43 3.05 -9.64 3.33
C GLU A 43 1.76 -10.24 3.89
N GLY A 44 0.88 -10.74 3.03
CA GLY A 44 -0.32 -11.44 3.45
C GLY A 44 -1.51 -10.57 3.84
N TYR A 45 -1.51 -9.30 3.44
CA TYR A 45 -2.61 -8.38 3.77
C TYR A 45 -3.77 -8.42 2.79
N ILE A 46 -3.50 -8.81 1.54
CA ILE A 46 -4.55 -9.01 0.53
C ILE A 46 -4.38 -10.40 -0.08
N THR A 47 -5.44 -10.92 -0.68
CA THR A 47 -5.41 -12.23 -1.32
C THR A 47 -4.61 -12.20 -2.61
N SER A 48 -4.95 -11.24 -3.49
CA SER A 48 -4.27 -11.10 -4.78
C SER A 48 -4.65 -9.77 -5.42
N PHE A 49 -4.00 -9.45 -6.53
CA PHE A 49 -4.38 -8.31 -7.34
C PHE A 49 -4.14 -8.66 -8.80
N ALA A 50 -4.81 -7.94 -9.69
CA ALA A 50 -4.65 -8.10 -11.13
C ALA A 50 -4.83 -6.74 -11.80
N ILE A 51 -4.21 -6.58 -12.95
CA ILE A 51 -4.37 -5.38 -13.77
C ILE A 51 -5.21 -5.77 -14.97
N GLU A 52 -6.35 -5.08 -15.16
CA GLU A 52 -7.27 -5.36 -16.24
C GLU A 52 -7.37 -4.15 -17.17
N GLY A 53 -7.68 -4.40 -18.44
CA GLY A 53 -7.84 -3.35 -19.44
C GLY A 53 -6.90 -3.52 -20.60
N ASP A 54 -7.35 -3.09 -21.78
CA ASP A 54 -6.62 -3.26 -23.04
C ASP A 54 -5.69 -2.11 -23.37
N LYS A 55 -5.93 -0.93 -22.78
CA LYS A 55 -5.16 0.28 -23.11
C LYS A 55 -4.49 0.82 -21.86
N ALA A 56 -3.26 1.32 -22.04
CA ALA A 56 -2.49 1.85 -20.91
C ALA A 56 -3.24 2.95 -20.14
N ALA A 57 -4.04 3.75 -20.84
CA ALA A 57 -4.77 4.86 -20.24
C ALA A 57 -5.99 4.42 -19.42
N ASN A 58 -6.49 3.19 -19.65
CA ASN A 58 -7.74 2.71 -19.04
C ASN A 58 -7.56 1.46 -18.22
N LYS A 59 -6.35 1.20 -17.74
CA LYS A 59 -6.11 0.01 -16.92
C LYS A 59 -6.69 0.19 -15.53
N THR A 60 -7.24 -0.90 -15.01
CA THR A 60 -7.85 -0.97 -13.69
C THR A 60 -7.08 -1.97 -12.84
N LEU A 61 -6.77 -1.57 -11.64
CA LEU A 61 -6.17 -2.45 -10.64
C LEU A 61 -7.29 -3.04 -9.80
N VAL A 62 -7.44 -4.37 -9.84
CA VAL A 62 -8.45 -5.09 -9.09
C VAL A 62 -7.76 -5.78 -7.93
N ILE A 63 -8.15 -5.44 -6.72
CA ILE A 63 -7.56 -5.99 -5.49
C ILE A 63 -8.57 -6.89 -4.82
N LYS A 64 -8.22 -8.15 -4.60
CA LYS A 64 -9.05 -9.08 -3.83
C LYS A 64 -8.68 -8.95 -2.37
N LEU A 65 -9.66 -8.54 -1.57
CA LEU A 65 -9.47 -8.30 -0.16
C LEU A 65 -9.41 -9.63 0.60
N LYS A 66 -8.84 -9.57 1.79
CA LYS A 66 -8.63 -10.77 2.59
C LYS A 66 -9.36 -10.63 3.92
N TYR A 67 -10.08 -11.67 4.30
CA TYR A 67 -10.84 -11.71 5.55
C TYR A 67 -10.50 -12.99 6.32
N PHE A 68 -10.62 -12.91 7.63
CA PHE A 68 -10.49 -14.05 8.50
C PHE A 68 -11.60 -13.97 9.55
N ASP A 69 -12.42 -15.02 9.67
CA ASP A 69 -13.58 -15.04 10.57
C ASP A 69 -14.50 -13.82 10.34
N ASP A 70 -14.76 -13.51 9.07
CA ASP A 70 -15.61 -12.38 8.63
C ASP A 70 -15.07 -11.01 9.03
N GLN A 71 -13.78 -10.93 9.44
CA GLN A 71 -13.13 -9.67 9.76
C GLN A 71 -12.03 -9.36 8.76
N PRO A 72 -11.86 -8.10 8.35
CA PRO A 72 -10.75 -7.76 7.47
C PRO A 72 -9.40 -8.08 8.11
N VAL A 73 -8.48 -8.60 7.32
CA VAL A 73 -7.12 -8.84 7.78
C VAL A 73 -6.40 -7.53 8.06
N ILE A 74 -6.64 -6.50 7.23
CA ILE A 74 -6.08 -5.18 7.46
C ILE A 74 -6.92 -4.47 8.52
N GLU A 75 -6.31 -4.12 9.64
CA GLU A 75 -6.99 -3.37 10.70
C GLU A 75 -6.74 -1.89 10.58
N THR A 76 -5.51 -1.49 10.22
CA THR A 76 -5.11 -0.09 10.13
C THR A 76 -4.38 0.14 8.81
N LEU A 77 -4.72 1.24 8.15
CA LEU A 77 -4.17 1.58 6.85
C LEU A 77 -4.02 3.10 6.79
N ASP A 78 -2.79 3.59 7.00
CA ASP A 78 -2.53 5.01 7.15
C ASP A 78 -1.54 5.54 6.12
N ARG A 79 -1.88 6.69 5.53
CA ARG A 79 -0.99 7.43 4.65
C ARG A 79 0.02 8.19 5.52
N ILE A 80 1.31 8.02 5.26
CA ILE A 80 2.36 8.71 6.02
C ILE A 80 2.90 9.89 5.24
N SER A 81 3.58 9.65 4.12
CA SER A 81 4.05 10.73 3.25
C SER A 81 2.90 11.28 2.44
N LYS A 82 2.78 12.61 2.37
CA LYS A 82 1.68 13.28 1.66
C LYS A 82 2.26 14.29 0.69
N PRO A 83 1.53 14.66 -0.38
CA PRO A 83 2.02 15.71 -1.28
C PRO A 83 2.34 17.02 -0.57
N SER A 84 1.60 17.36 0.49
CA SER A 84 1.82 18.58 1.27
C SER A 84 2.96 18.45 2.26
N LEU A 85 3.34 17.23 2.65
CA LEU A 85 4.40 16.99 3.64
C LEU A 85 5.00 15.61 3.40
N ARG A 86 6.13 15.56 2.71
CA ARG A 86 6.82 14.30 2.43
C ARG A 86 7.59 13.81 3.63
N HIS A 87 7.59 12.49 3.82
CA HIS A 87 8.31 11.82 4.90
C HIS A 87 9.34 10.85 4.32
N TYR A 88 10.60 11.07 4.65
CA TYR A 88 11.71 10.21 4.22
C TYR A 88 12.37 9.60 5.45
N ALA A 89 12.90 8.40 5.30
CA ALA A 89 13.64 7.75 6.37
C ALA A 89 14.91 7.12 5.81
N SER A 90 16.00 7.23 6.55
CA SER A 90 17.21 6.49 6.23
C SER A 90 17.06 5.04 6.70
N LYS A 91 17.99 4.19 6.30
CA LYS A 91 17.96 2.77 6.71
C LYS A 91 17.93 2.59 8.23
N ASP A 92 18.51 3.54 8.97
CA ASP A 92 18.60 3.44 10.43
C ASP A 92 17.35 4.00 11.13
N ASP A 93 16.54 4.78 10.41
CA ASP A 93 15.38 5.47 10.97
C ASP A 93 14.04 4.91 10.49
N MET A 94 14.03 3.72 9.92
CA MET A 94 12.78 3.13 9.43
C MET A 94 11.80 2.91 10.57
N PRO A 95 10.55 3.41 10.43
CA PRO A 95 9.54 3.21 11.46
C PRO A 95 9.20 1.75 11.67
N ILE A 96 8.89 1.40 12.91
CA ILE A 96 8.42 0.07 13.26
C ILE A 96 6.96 0.21 13.70
N ILE A 97 6.09 -0.58 13.08
CA ILE A 97 4.65 -0.51 13.32
C ILE A 97 4.22 -1.71 14.16
N MET A 98 3.46 -1.44 15.23
CA MET A 98 2.90 -2.50 16.09
C MET A 98 3.98 -3.48 16.57
N ASN A 99 5.14 -2.97 17.00
CA ASN A 99 6.27 -3.77 17.47
C ASN A 99 6.72 -4.83 16.45
N GLY A 100 6.61 -4.51 15.17
CA GLY A 100 7.01 -5.41 14.09
C GLY A 100 5.89 -6.29 13.56
N LEU A 101 4.67 -6.18 14.09
CA LEU A 101 3.53 -6.92 13.59
C LEU A 101 2.90 -6.28 12.36
N GLY A 102 3.13 -4.96 12.19
CA GLY A 102 2.69 -4.25 10.98
C GLY A 102 3.88 -3.93 10.10
N ILE A 103 3.61 -3.26 8.97
CA ILE A 103 4.65 -2.87 8.02
C ILE A 103 4.51 -1.39 7.64
N VAL A 104 5.62 -0.78 7.23
CA VAL A 104 5.59 0.44 6.42
C VAL A 104 5.98 0.06 5.01
N ILE A 105 5.39 0.73 4.04
CA ILE A 105 5.72 0.55 2.62
C ILE A 105 6.51 1.76 2.18
N VAL A 106 7.69 1.53 1.61
CA VAL A 106 8.68 2.56 1.31
C VAL A 106 9.02 2.54 -0.17
N SER A 107 9.10 3.73 -0.76
CA SER A 107 9.58 3.87 -2.14
C SER A 107 11.07 4.17 -2.09
N THR A 108 11.87 3.26 -2.65
CA THR A 108 13.34 3.37 -2.63
C THR A 108 13.88 3.43 -4.05
N PRO A 109 15.15 3.79 -4.24
CA PRO A 109 15.76 3.74 -5.57
C PRO A 109 15.74 2.35 -6.21
N LYS A 110 15.58 1.30 -5.42
CA LYS A 110 15.51 -0.09 -5.90
C LYS A 110 14.08 -0.61 -6.01
N GLY A 111 13.08 0.25 -5.80
CA GLY A 111 11.68 -0.11 -5.92
C GLY A 111 10.91 0.06 -4.63
N VAL A 112 9.64 -0.30 -4.67
CA VAL A 112 8.74 -0.24 -3.52
C VAL A 112 8.90 -1.52 -2.72
N MET A 113 9.09 -1.37 -1.41
CA MET A 113 9.33 -2.51 -0.53
C MET A 113 8.91 -2.17 0.90
N THR A 114 8.96 -3.16 1.79
CA THR A 114 8.73 -2.88 3.22
C THR A 114 9.93 -2.14 3.79
N GLY A 115 9.69 -1.41 4.89
CA GLY A 115 10.80 -0.75 5.60
C GLY A 115 11.84 -1.73 6.08
N GLN A 116 11.41 -2.92 6.49
CA GLN A 116 12.32 -3.98 6.94
C GLN A 116 13.23 -4.46 5.79
N ALA A 117 12.64 -4.65 4.60
CA ALA A 117 13.41 -5.03 3.41
C ALA A 117 14.40 -3.94 3.01
N ALA A 118 13.99 -2.67 3.07
CA ALA A 118 14.86 -1.54 2.76
C ALA A 118 16.04 -1.49 3.73
N LYS A 119 15.78 -1.67 5.01
CA LYS A 119 16.83 -1.70 6.03
C LYS A 119 17.81 -2.84 5.76
N ALA A 120 17.32 -4.02 5.40
CA ALA A 120 18.16 -5.17 5.09
C ALA A 120 19.08 -4.92 3.88
N GLN A 121 18.63 -4.09 2.95
CA GLN A 121 19.40 -3.71 1.76
C GLN A 121 20.22 -2.45 1.96
N ASN A 122 20.22 -1.88 3.18
CA ASN A 122 20.96 -0.67 3.54
C ASN A 122 20.56 0.56 2.72
N ILE A 123 19.28 0.69 2.42
CA ILE A 123 18.75 1.84 1.67
C ILE A 123 17.60 2.49 2.41
N GLY A 124 17.46 3.79 2.21
CA GLY A 124 16.32 4.55 2.72
C GLY A 124 15.41 4.95 1.58
N GLY A 125 14.33 5.66 1.91
CA GLY A 125 13.40 6.13 0.92
C GLY A 125 12.24 6.89 1.52
N GLU A 126 11.23 7.13 0.67
CA GLU A 126 10.02 7.81 1.07
C GLU A 126 9.06 6.81 1.73
N VAL A 127 8.67 7.08 2.97
CA VAL A 127 7.74 6.21 3.71
C VAL A 127 6.32 6.56 3.26
N LEU A 128 5.74 5.71 2.43
CA LEU A 128 4.46 5.99 1.77
C LEU A 128 3.28 5.81 2.71
N CYS A 129 3.19 4.67 3.37
CA CYS A 129 2.05 4.31 4.20
C CYS A 129 2.42 3.22 5.19
N SER A 130 1.51 2.97 6.14
CA SER A 130 1.64 1.84 7.07
C SER A 130 0.41 0.95 6.97
N VAL A 131 0.62 -0.34 7.21
CA VAL A 131 -0.43 -1.37 7.17
C VAL A 131 -0.25 -2.26 8.39
N SER A 132 -1.34 -2.50 9.08
CA SER A 132 -1.31 -3.44 10.20
C SER A 132 -2.66 -4.12 10.41
#